data_cf0e4f97cf54bca2c94b9faa1f33858f
#
_entry.id   cf0e4f97cf54bca2c94b9faa1f33858f
#
_cell.length_a   1.000
_cell.length_b   1.000
_cell.length_c   1.000
_cell.angle_alpha   90.00
_cell.angle_beta   90.00
_cell.angle_gamma   90.00
#
_symmetry.space_group_name_H-M   'P 1'
#
loop_
_entity.id
_entity.type
_entity.pdbx_description
1 polymer ?
#
loop_
_entity_poly.entity_id
_entity_poly.type
_entity_poly.pdbx_seq_one_letter_code
_entity_poly.pdbx_strand_id
1 'polypeptide(L)'
;MKTENTISRRSALTGMGAVLATASINPIMANALNSNEIYISNGTEDPNTKYPRPPFKEQSQPWPGLVSKMNPRPDNGEKSYEGTGRLKGRKALITGGDSGMGRAAAIAYAREGADVAINYYPTEEEDAREVIQLIKAEGRKAVAIPGDLRDEAFCKSLVDQAAKALDGLDIVVNNAARQQTHASILDITTEEFDWTMKTNIYAPFWIIKAALAYLKPGVSIIGTSSVQAYAPTEDLYDYAQTKAATTNYIKSLAKQLAPKGIRVNGVAPGPIWTALQVSGGATMEKLKEFGSQTPMGRPGQPAELASIYVQLAANDASYATGQIYGSSGGEGNP
;
A
#
# COMPACT_ATOMS: atom_id res chain seq x y z
N MET A 1 32.09 -58.69 22.61
CA MET A 1 33.47 -58.44 23.07
C MET A 1 33.85 -57.03 22.68
N LYS A 2 34.03 -56.18 23.69
CA LYS A 2 34.94 -55.00 23.79
C LYS A 2 34.69 -53.86 22.77
N THR A 3 34.68 -52.62 23.11
CA THR A 3 34.67 -51.80 24.37
C THR A 3 34.35 -50.37 23.97
N GLU A 4 33.59 -49.71 24.79
CA GLU A 4 33.36 -48.25 24.77
C GLU A 4 34.69 -47.47 24.88
N ASN A 5 34.72 -46.27 24.32
CA ASN A 5 35.51 -45.20 24.89
C ASN A 5 34.84 -43.84 24.66
N THR A 6 34.16 -43.40 25.68
CA THR A 6 33.79 -42.05 26.04
C THR A 6 35.04 -41.21 26.29
N ILE A 7 35.19 -40.06 25.66
CA ILE A 7 36.14 -39.02 26.08
C ILE A 7 35.37 -37.77 26.51
N SER A 8 35.49 -37.55 27.81
CA SER A 8 35.01 -36.41 28.58
C SER A 8 35.69 -35.09 28.19
N ARG A 9 34.85 -34.06 28.09
CA ARG A 9 35.32 -32.67 28.10
C ARG A 9 35.63 -32.26 29.55
N ARG A 10 36.89 -31.91 29.85
CA ARG A 10 37.26 -30.90 30.86
C ARG A 10 38.78 -30.68 30.86
N SER A 11 39.15 -29.38 30.99
CA SER A 11 40.43 -28.85 31.46
C SER A 11 41.54 -28.64 30.44
N ALA A 12 41.71 -27.37 30.03
CA ALA A 12 43.02 -26.70 30.06
C ALA A 12 42.79 -25.17 29.94
N LEU A 13 42.68 -24.54 31.11
CA LEU A 13 43.03 -23.14 31.32
C LEU A 13 44.47 -23.16 31.82
N THR A 14 45.40 -22.45 31.10
CA THR A 14 46.48 -21.69 31.75
C THR A 14 47.37 -21.00 30.68
N GLY A 15 47.37 -19.66 30.74
CA GLY A 15 48.57 -18.82 30.65
C GLY A 15 49.13 -18.49 29.29
N MET A 16 48.99 -17.22 28.88
CA MET A 16 50.15 -16.41 28.51
C MET A 16 49.73 -14.99 28.09
N GLY A 17 50.16 -14.04 28.85
CA GLY A 17 50.97 -12.91 28.42
C GLY A 17 50.27 -11.80 27.62
N ALA A 18 49.90 -10.72 28.32
CA ALA A 18 49.56 -9.45 27.73
C ALA A 18 50.77 -8.82 27.01
N VAL A 19 50.62 -8.51 25.74
CA VAL A 19 51.46 -7.52 25.05
C VAL A 19 50.51 -6.36 24.65
N LEU A 20 50.60 -5.27 25.38
CA LEU A 20 50.01 -3.97 25.04
C LEU A 20 50.76 -3.37 23.87
N ALA A 21 50.21 -3.43 22.66
CA ALA A 21 50.62 -2.62 21.54
C ALA A 21 49.69 -1.39 21.54
N THR A 22 50.18 -0.25 22.00
CA THR A 22 49.59 1.07 21.82
C THR A 22 49.70 1.48 20.37
N ALA A 23 48.69 1.22 19.57
CA ALA A 23 48.53 1.84 18.25
C ALA A 23 47.82 3.17 18.46
N SER A 24 48.55 4.27 18.24
CA SER A 24 48.00 5.63 18.16
C SER A 24 47.03 5.71 16.97
N ILE A 25 45.73 5.75 17.25
CA ILE A 25 44.69 5.95 16.26
C ILE A 25 44.63 7.42 15.89
N ASN A 26 44.88 7.71 14.59
CA ASN A 26 44.85 9.03 13.99
C ASN A 26 43.44 9.64 14.16
N PRO A 27 43.23 10.86 14.72
CA PRO A 27 41.92 11.42 15.01
C PRO A 27 41.07 11.72 13.75
N ILE A 28 41.61 11.58 12.55
CA ILE A 28 40.86 11.75 11.30
C ILE A 28 39.97 10.51 10.95
N MET A 29 40.25 9.33 11.51
CA MET A 29 39.42 8.15 11.30
C MET A 29 38.29 7.97 12.33
N ALA A 30 38.31 8.73 13.43
CA ALA A 30 37.26 8.64 14.44
C ALA A 30 35.95 9.35 14.03
N ASN A 31 36.00 10.29 13.06
CA ASN A 31 34.80 10.99 12.58
C ASN A 31 34.06 10.32 11.41
N ALA A 32 34.58 9.24 10.87
CA ALA A 32 33.92 8.51 9.78
C ALA A 32 33.04 7.32 10.27
N LEU A 33 33.04 7.03 11.56
CA LEU A 33 32.27 5.93 12.15
C LEU A 33 31.00 6.36 12.90
N ASN A 34 30.73 7.68 12.99
CA ASN A 34 29.59 8.22 13.74
C ASN A 34 28.40 8.68 12.87
N SER A 35 28.28 8.25 11.63
CA SER A 35 27.15 8.62 10.76
C SER A 35 26.18 7.49 10.41
N ASN A 36 26.23 6.37 11.12
CA ASN A 36 25.22 5.30 11.04
C ASN A 36 24.74 4.94 12.45
N GLU A 37 24.15 5.88 13.15
CA GLU A 37 23.15 5.52 14.14
C GLU A 37 21.92 5.03 13.35
N ILE A 38 21.88 3.72 13.07
CA ILE A 38 20.63 3.04 12.80
C ILE A 38 19.82 3.22 14.07
N TYR A 39 18.87 4.14 14.06
CA TYR A 39 17.82 4.22 15.08
C TYR A 39 16.98 2.94 14.99
N ILE A 40 17.47 1.86 15.55
CA ILE A 40 16.61 0.74 15.93
C ILE A 40 15.86 1.27 17.14
N SER A 41 14.59 1.62 16.98
CA SER A 41 13.72 1.85 18.12
C SER A 41 13.62 0.51 18.87
N ASN A 42 14.33 0.39 19.98
CA ASN A 42 14.37 -0.82 20.79
C ASN A 42 13.10 -0.98 21.67
N GLY A 43 11.97 -0.40 21.27
CA GLY A 43 10.70 -0.49 21.96
C GLY A 43 9.64 -1.18 21.13
N THR A 44 8.98 -2.20 21.68
CA THR A 44 7.72 -2.71 21.14
C THR A 44 6.62 -1.66 21.39
N GLU A 45 5.96 -1.17 20.35
CA GLU A 45 4.76 -0.36 20.47
C GLU A 45 3.53 -1.27 20.58
N ASP A 46 2.60 -0.94 21.47
CA ASP A 46 1.29 -1.62 21.48
C ASP A 46 0.46 -1.16 20.26
N PRO A 47 0.20 -2.05 19.30
CA PRO A 47 -0.54 -1.68 18.10
C PRO A 47 -1.97 -1.24 18.39
N ASN A 48 -2.55 -1.60 19.53
CA ASN A 48 -3.93 -1.24 19.88
C ASN A 48 -4.06 0.22 20.33
N THR A 49 -2.98 0.83 20.80
CA THR A 49 -2.98 2.21 21.33
C THR A 49 -2.30 3.21 20.41
N LYS A 50 -1.72 2.75 19.31
CA LYS A 50 -0.94 3.57 18.37
C LYS A 50 -1.78 4.65 17.67
N TYR A 51 -3.04 4.38 17.38
CA TYR A 51 -3.92 5.26 16.61
C TYR A 51 -5.27 5.51 17.29
N PRO A 52 -6.00 6.57 16.88
CA PRO A 52 -7.31 6.88 17.43
C PRO A 52 -8.30 5.71 17.31
N ARG A 53 -9.15 5.59 18.33
CA ARG A 53 -10.21 4.59 18.44
C ARG A 53 -11.59 5.27 18.38
N PRO A 54 -12.64 4.58 17.94
CA PRO A 54 -13.99 5.09 18.06
C PRO A 54 -14.36 5.35 19.54
N PRO A 55 -15.37 6.23 19.83
CA PRO A 55 -16.22 6.86 18.82
C PRO A 55 -15.55 8.06 18.13
N PHE A 56 -15.72 8.16 16.83
CA PHE A 56 -15.27 9.32 16.06
C PHE A 56 -16.33 10.43 16.04
N LYS A 57 -15.88 11.67 15.78
CA LYS A 57 -16.79 12.80 15.57
C LYS A 57 -17.56 12.60 14.26
N GLU A 58 -18.82 13.01 14.26
CA GLU A 58 -19.63 13.07 13.06
C GLU A 58 -18.99 13.97 12.02
N GLN A 59 -18.87 13.47 10.81
CA GLN A 59 -18.35 14.20 9.65
C GLN A 59 -18.84 13.57 8.36
N SER A 60 -19.05 14.38 7.35
CA SER A 60 -19.43 13.95 6.01
C SER A 60 -18.83 14.91 5.01
N GLN A 61 -18.47 14.40 3.85
CA GLN A 61 -17.98 15.17 2.72
C GLN A 61 -18.72 14.75 1.45
N PRO A 62 -18.94 15.68 0.49
CA PRO A 62 -19.39 15.26 -0.83
C PRO A 62 -18.31 14.37 -1.49
N TRP A 63 -18.75 13.44 -2.32
CA TRP A 63 -17.84 12.61 -3.10
C TRP A 63 -17.14 13.44 -4.21
N PRO A 64 -15.83 13.23 -4.43
CA PRO A 64 -14.88 12.49 -3.61
C PRO A 64 -14.47 13.27 -2.34
N GLY A 65 -14.18 12.56 -1.25
CA GLY A 65 -13.73 13.21 -0.01
C GLY A 65 -12.27 13.62 -0.06
N LEU A 66 -11.91 14.66 0.70
CA LEU A 66 -10.53 15.15 0.82
C LEU A 66 -9.91 14.74 2.16
N VAL A 67 -8.68 14.26 2.12
CA VAL A 67 -7.85 13.92 3.30
C VAL A 67 -7.62 15.15 4.16
N SER A 68 -7.38 16.30 3.51
CA SER A 68 -7.14 17.60 4.18
C SER A 68 -8.29 18.03 5.09
N LYS A 69 -9.52 17.54 4.83
CA LYS A 69 -10.73 17.88 5.59
C LYS A 69 -11.16 16.82 6.60
N MET A 70 -10.45 15.70 6.72
CA MET A 70 -10.78 14.65 7.68
C MET A 70 -10.37 15.00 9.11
N ASN A 71 -11.19 14.60 10.09
CA ASN A 71 -10.92 14.73 11.52
C ASN A 71 -11.29 13.45 12.28
N PRO A 72 -10.32 12.72 12.88
CA PRO A 72 -8.87 12.98 12.76
C PRO A 72 -8.37 12.80 11.33
N ARG A 73 -7.32 13.54 10.98
CA ARG A 73 -6.61 13.32 9.73
C ARG A 73 -5.97 11.94 9.75
N PRO A 74 -6.11 11.11 8.70
CA PRO A 74 -5.45 9.81 8.64
C PRO A 74 -3.94 9.94 8.55
N ASP A 75 -3.22 8.96 9.10
CA ASP A 75 -1.80 8.78 8.87
C ASP A 75 -1.62 8.02 7.54
N ASN A 76 -1.01 8.68 6.55
CA ASN A 76 -0.67 8.04 5.26
C ASN A 76 0.84 7.77 5.14
N GLY A 77 1.59 7.90 6.22
CA GLY A 77 3.04 7.70 6.23
C GLY A 77 3.85 8.96 6.06
N GLU A 78 3.24 10.17 6.09
CA GLU A 78 3.97 11.44 5.90
C GLU A 78 5.11 11.63 6.90
N LYS A 79 4.97 11.06 8.11
CA LYS A 79 6.00 11.10 9.16
C LYS A 79 6.35 9.73 9.71
N SER A 80 5.45 8.76 9.57
CA SER A 80 5.54 7.45 10.22
C SER A 80 6.19 6.36 9.36
N TYR A 81 6.34 6.58 8.05
CA TYR A 81 7.00 5.62 7.15
C TYR A 81 8.45 6.02 6.91
N GLU A 82 9.37 5.10 7.15
CA GLU A 82 10.80 5.24 6.84
C GLU A 82 11.18 4.27 5.71
N GLY A 83 11.82 4.81 4.66
CA GLY A 83 12.26 4.01 3.51
C GLY A 83 13.63 3.37 3.74
N THR A 84 13.84 2.21 3.14
CA THR A 84 15.10 1.45 3.19
C THR A 84 15.73 1.25 1.80
N GLY A 85 15.14 1.83 0.76
CA GLY A 85 15.67 1.81 -0.59
C GLY A 85 15.29 0.56 -1.42
N ARG A 86 14.26 -0.19 -1.02
CA ARG A 86 13.81 -1.44 -1.68
C ARG A 86 13.30 -1.26 -3.11
N LEU A 87 12.89 -0.04 -3.48
CA LEU A 87 12.36 0.29 -4.81
C LEU A 87 13.26 1.26 -5.59
N LYS A 88 14.54 1.34 -5.23
CA LYS A 88 15.49 2.26 -5.86
C LYS A 88 15.48 2.13 -7.39
N GLY A 89 15.15 3.24 -8.07
CA GLY A 89 15.12 3.34 -9.53
C GLY A 89 13.89 2.72 -10.19
N ARG A 90 12.92 2.21 -9.42
CA ARG A 90 11.65 1.70 -9.95
C ARG A 90 10.73 2.86 -10.35
N LYS A 91 9.77 2.57 -11.22
CA LYS A 91 8.83 3.53 -11.81
C LYS A 91 7.41 3.03 -11.61
N ALA A 92 6.62 3.77 -10.84
CA ALA A 92 5.29 3.33 -10.40
C ALA A 92 4.17 4.23 -10.93
N LEU A 93 3.09 3.62 -11.39
CA LEU A 93 1.80 4.26 -11.62
C LEU A 93 0.81 3.78 -10.55
N ILE A 94 0.17 4.74 -9.85
CA ILE A 94 -0.82 4.47 -8.81
C ILE A 94 -2.10 5.21 -9.12
N THR A 95 -3.22 4.51 -9.25
CA THR A 95 -4.55 5.13 -9.38
C THR A 95 -5.13 5.46 -8.00
N GLY A 96 -5.78 6.62 -7.86
CA GLY A 96 -6.23 7.13 -6.56
C GLY A 96 -5.03 7.35 -5.62
N GLY A 97 -3.95 7.96 -6.14
CA GLY A 97 -2.71 8.16 -5.40
C GLY A 97 -2.70 9.41 -4.52
N ASP A 98 -3.75 10.18 -4.51
CA ASP A 98 -3.95 11.42 -3.75
C ASP A 98 -4.37 11.17 -2.31
N SER A 99 -5.10 10.07 -2.06
CA SER A 99 -5.74 9.79 -0.77
C SER A 99 -5.63 8.33 -0.35
N GLY A 100 -5.93 8.03 0.92
CA GLY A 100 -6.03 6.69 1.48
C GLY A 100 -4.79 5.82 1.21
N MET A 101 -5.03 4.56 0.87
CA MET A 101 -3.94 3.58 0.67
C MET A 101 -3.09 3.89 -0.57
N GLY A 102 -3.68 4.50 -1.61
CA GLY A 102 -2.92 4.96 -2.78
C GLY A 102 -1.91 6.04 -2.43
N ARG A 103 -2.31 7.03 -1.62
CA ARG A 103 -1.42 8.06 -1.06
C ARG A 103 -0.31 7.44 -0.23
N ALA A 104 -0.65 6.50 0.67
CA ALA A 104 0.34 5.84 1.51
C ALA A 104 1.34 5.03 0.69
N ALA A 105 0.89 4.32 -0.34
CA ALA A 105 1.76 3.62 -1.27
C ALA A 105 2.65 4.60 -2.06
N ALA A 106 2.13 5.74 -2.53
CA ALA A 106 2.90 6.73 -3.27
C ALA A 106 4.03 7.34 -2.42
N ILE A 107 3.74 7.72 -1.18
CA ILE A 107 4.73 8.24 -0.23
C ILE A 107 5.79 7.18 0.08
N ALA A 108 5.36 5.96 0.42
CA ALA A 108 6.28 4.87 0.72
C ALA A 108 7.18 4.53 -0.46
N TYR A 109 6.62 4.45 -1.68
CA TYR A 109 7.41 4.16 -2.88
C TYR A 109 8.47 5.22 -3.15
N ALA A 110 8.14 6.50 -2.96
CA ALA A 110 9.11 7.58 -3.09
C ALA A 110 10.25 7.43 -2.08
N ARG A 111 9.94 7.15 -0.82
CA ARG A 111 10.94 6.92 0.23
C ARG A 111 11.77 5.68 0.02
N GLU A 112 11.20 4.67 -0.62
CA GLU A 112 11.93 3.48 -1.07
C GLU A 112 12.75 3.70 -2.35
N GLY A 113 12.71 4.91 -2.91
CA GLY A 113 13.55 5.32 -4.03
C GLY A 113 12.91 5.15 -5.41
N ALA A 114 11.60 4.98 -5.51
CA ALA A 114 10.88 4.91 -6.78
C ALA A 114 10.47 6.30 -7.28
N ASP A 115 10.40 6.47 -8.60
CA ASP A 115 9.71 7.57 -9.26
C ASP A 115 8.22 7.23 -9.38
N VAL A 116 7.33 8.18 -9.12
CA VAL A 116 5.89 7.89 -8.97
C VAL A 116 5.03 8.82 -9.81
N ALA A 117 4.14 8.22 -10.61
CA ALA A 117 3.00 8.88 -11.22
C ALA A 117 1.73 8.51 -10.44
N ILE A 118 0.91 9.51 -10.12
CA ILE A 118 -0.40 9.31 -9.50
C ILE A 118 -1.51 9.76 -10.43
N ASN A 119 -2.60 8.99 -10.49
CA ASN A 119 -3.88 9.46 -11.01
C ASN A 119 -4.81 9.78 -9.84
N TYR A 120 -5.65 10.76 -10.01
CA TYR A 120 -6.67 11.21 -9.08
C TYR A 120 -7.85 11.84 -9.84
N TYR A 121 -9.01 11.91 -9.18
CA TYR A 121 -10.15 12.62 -9.77
C TYR A 121 -9.93 14.14 -9.70
N PRO A 122 -10.25 14.93 -10.74
CA PRO A 122 -9.81 16.34 -10.84
C PRO A 122 -10.16 17.23 -9.64
N THR A 123 -11.23 16.94 -8.91
CA THR A 123 -11.63 17.72 -7.73
C THR A 123 -10.78 17.43 -6.48
N GLU A 124 -9.90 16.41 -6.52
CA GLU A 124 -8.96 16.03 -5.46
C GLU A 124 -7.58 16.67 -5.63
N GLU A 125 -7.46 17.67 -6.50
CA GLU A 125 -6.21 18.39 -6.86
C GLU A 125 -5.45 18.90 -5.62
N GLU A 126 -6.13 19.34 -4.55
CA GLU A 126 -5.52 19.85 -3.32
C GLU A 126 -4.69 18.76 -2.65
N ASP A 127 -5.26 17.57 -2.44
CA ASP A 127 -4.59 16.42 -1.82
C ASP A 127 -3.48 15.88 -2.74
N ALA A 128 -3.73 15.82 -4.05
CA ALA A 128 -2.76 15.37 -5.03
C ALA A 128 -1.49 16.25 -5.06
N ARG A 129 -1.64 17.57 -4.96
CA ARG A 129 -0.49 18.50 -4.88
C ARG A 129 0.38 18.23 -3.67
N GLU A 130 -0.21 17.95 -2.52
CA GLU A 130 0.54 17.61 -1.31
C GLU A 130 1.37 16.33 -1.54
N VAL A 131 0.77 15.28 -2.12
CA VAL A 131 1.49 14.03 -2.45
C VAL A 131 2.65 14.29 -3.40
N ILE A 132 2.44 15.08 -4.45
CA ILE A 132 3.48 15.44 -5.42
C ILE A 132 4.64 16.19 -4.74
N GLN A 133 4.34 17.08 -3.79
CA GLN A 133 5.37 17.76 -3.02
C GLN A 133 6.16 16.80 -2.13
N LEU A 134 5.50 15.86 -1.46
CA LEU A 134 6.15 14.83 -0.64
C LEU A 134 7.08 13.94 -1.47
N ILE A 135 6.63 13.46 -2.63
CA ILE A 135 7.47 12.65 -3.53
C ILE A 135 8.71 13.43 -3.99
N LYS A 136 8.53 14.71 -4.37
CA LYS A 136 9.64 15.59 -4.79
C LYS A 136 10.63 15.86 -3.65
N ALA A 137 10.15 15.98 -2.40
CA ALA A 137 11.00 16.18 -1.22
C ALA A 137 11.94 14.99 -0.97
N GLU A 138 11.56 13.78 -1.41
CA GLU A 138 12.42 12.58 -1.38
C GLU A 138 13.41 12.52 -2.56
N GLY A 139 13.50 13.61 -3.37
CA GLY A 139 14.36 13.65 -4.55
C GLY A 139 13.89 12.76 -5.70
N ARG A 140 12.62 12.36 -5.72
CA ARG A 140 12.07 11.47 -6.75
C ARG A 140 11.25 12.24 -7.78
N LYS A 141 11.16 11.67 -8.99
CA LYS A 141 10.26 12.20 -10.02
C LYS A 141 8.81 11.96 -9.61
N ALA A 142 8.01 13.01 -9.65
CA ALA A 142 6.58 12.98 -9.31
C ALA A 142 5.76 13.48 -10.50
N VAL A 143 4.75 12.73 -10.91
CA VAL A 143 3.87 13.03 -12.05
C VAL A 143 2.42 12.99 -11.58
N ALA A 144 1.70 14.08 -11.79
CA ALA A 144 0.26 14.20 -11.49
C ALA A 144 -0.55 14.07 -12.78
N ILE A 145 -1.51 13.16 -12.85
CA ILE A 145 -2.34 12.92 -14.03
C ILE A 145 -3.81 12.88 -13.59
N PRO A 146 -4.48 14.06 -13.54
CA PRO A 146 -5.90 14.13 -13.21
C PRO A 146 -6.76 13.53 -14.32
N GLY A 147 -7.85 12.85 -13.92
CA GLY A 147 -8.84 12.38 -14.88
C GLY A 147 -9.78 11.30 -14.34
N ASP A 148 -10.82 11.05 -15.12
CA ASP A 148 -11.89 10.13 -14.75
C ASP A 148 -11.61 8.73 -15.33
N LEU A 149 -11.45 7.76 -14.44
CA LEU A 149 -11.18 6.37 -14.80
C LEU A 149 -12.38 5.65 -15.46
N ARG A 150 -13.56 6.26 -15.48
CA ARG A 150 -14.72 5.70 -16.21
C ARG A 150 -14.58 5.82 -17.73
N ASP A 151 -13.62 6.61 -18.19
CA ASP A 151 -13.30 6.79 -19.61
C ASP A 151 -12.17 5.85 -20.04
N GLU A 152 -12.47 4.92 -20.96
CA GLU A 152 -11.48 3.98 -21.51
C GLU A 152 -10.33 4.70 -22.23
N ALA A 153 -10.62 5.75 -22.99
CA ALA A 153 -9.59 6.50 -23.72
C ALA A 153 -8.64 7.20 -22.74
N PHE A 154 -9.19 7.78 -21.66
CA PHE A 154 -8.39 8.34 -20.59
C PHE A 154 -7.52 7.27 -19.91
N CYS A 155 -8.06 6.09 -19.55
CA CYS A 155 -7.29 5.01 -18.92
C CYS A 155 -6.09 4.56 -19.77
N LYS A 156 -6.25 4.47 -21.08
CA LYS A 156 -5.15 4.19 -22.01
C LYS A 156 -4.11 5.32 -22.02
N SER A 157 -4.58 6.54 -22.16
CA SER A 157 -3.73 7.75 -22.15
C SER A 157 -2.98 7.92 -20.83
N LEU A 158 -3.60 7.59 -19.70
CA LEU A 158 -2.97 7.62 -18.37
C LEU A 158 -1.69 6.77 -18.33
N VAL A 159 -1.77 5.54 -18.84
CA VAL A 159 -0.62 4.63 -18.89
C VAL A 159 0.47 5.18 -19.80
N ASP A 160 0.12 5.66 -20.97
CA ASP A 160 1.07 6.23 -21.93
C ASP A 160 1.78 7.47 -21.36
N GLN A 161 1.02 8.37 -20.72
CA GLN A 161 1.56 9.55 -20.05
C GLN A 161 2.52 9.17 -18.91
N ALA A 162 2.12 8.23 -18.03
CA ALA A 162 2.95 7.78 -16.94
C ALA A 162 4.26 7.12 -17.44
N ALA A 163 4.15 6.19 -18.39
CA ALA A 163 5.30 5.49 -18.95
C ALA A 163 6.27 6.46 -19.65
N LYS A 164 5.77 7.42 -20.41
CA LYS A 164 6.58 8.46 -21.08
C LYS A 164 7.24 9.38 -20.06
N ALA A 165 6.48 9.89 -19.09
CA ALA A 165 7.00 10.84 -18.12
C ALA A 165 8.04 10.22 -17.18
N LEU A 166 7.88 8.95 -16.81
CA LEU A 166 8.82 8.22 -15.95
C LEU A 166 9.95 7.53 -16.73
N ASP A 167 9.90 7.51 -18.06
CA ASP A 167 10.83 6.77 -18.93
C ASP A 167 10.75 5.25 -18.68
N GLY A 168 9.54 4.70 -18.59
CA GLY A 168 9.22 3.29 -18.37
C GLY A 168 8.20 3.07 -17.27
N LEU A 169 7.86 1.79 -17.01
CA LEU A 169 6.89 1.40 -16.00
C LEU A 169 7.25 0.03 -15.41
N ASP A 170 7.44 -0.01 -14.10
CA ASP A 170 7.85 -1.22 -13.36
C ASP A 170 6.79 -1.69 -12.35
N ILE A 171 5.92 -0.80 -11.93
CA ILE A 171 4.90 -1.08 -10.92
C ILE A 171 3.60 -0.43 -11.34
N VAL A 172 2.51 -1.19 -11.35
CA VAL A 172 1.15 -0.68 -11.58
C VAL A 172 0.29 -1.02 -10.38
N VAL A 173 -0.24 0.01 -9.70
CA VAL A 173 -1.14 -0.16 -8.56
C VAL A 173 -2.53 0.33 -8.95
N ASN A 174 -3.47 -0.61 -9.11
CA ASN A 174 -4.89 -0.32 -9.28
C ASN A 174 -5.53 -0.22 -7.89
N ASN A 175 -5.61 1.01 -7.37
CA ASN A 175 -6.12 1.29 -6.03
C ASN A 175 -7.42 2.10 -6.04
N ALA A 176 -7.60 3.03 -6.99
CA ALA A 176 -8.81 3.84 -7.08
C ALA A 176 -10.08 2.97 -7.04
N ALA A 177 -11.07 3.42 -6.28
CA ALA A 177 -12.35 2.75 -6.17
C ALA A 177 -13.47 3.73 -5.81
N ARG A 178 -14.69 3.37 -6.21
CA ARG A 178 -15.93 3.94 -5.71
C ARG A 178 -16.58 2.97 -4.72
N GLN A 179 -17.03 3.50 -3.58
CA GLN A 179 -17.80 2.79 -2.55
C GLN A 179 -18.90 3.72 -2.08
N GLN A 180 -20.14 3.24 -2.12
CA GLN A 180 -21.31 3.96 -1.60
C GLN A 180 -22.19 2.97 -0.85
N THR A 181 -22.73 3.41 0.29
CA THR A 181 -23.68 2.60 1.08
C THR A 181 -25.09 2.81 0.56
N HIS A 182 -25.85 1.71 0.48
CA HIS A 182 -27.26 1.71 0.12
C HIS A 182 -28.03 0.84 1.12
N ALA A 183 -29.19 1.32 1.59
CA ALA A 183 -30.01 0.56 2.53
C ALA A 183 -30.67 -0.66 1.88
N SER A 184 -30.89 -0.62 0.57
CA SER A 184 -31.54 -1.67 -0.20
C SER A 184 -30.96 -1.73 -1.62
N ILE A 185 -30.98 -2.90 -2.25
CA ILE A 185 -30.70 -3.03 -3.68
C ILE A 185 -31.64 -2.19 -4.55
N LEU A 186 -32.84 -1.90 -4.06
CA LEU A 186 -33.83 -1.06 -4.76
C LEU A 186 -33.41 0.41 -4.82
N ASP A 187 -32.50 0.84 -3.98
CA ASP A 187 -32.00 2.22 -3.94
C ASP A 187 -30.85 2.44 -4.92
N ILE A 188 -30.28 1.36 -5.48
CA ILE A 188 -29.15 1.45 -6.41
C ILE A 188 -29.69 1.67 -7.83
N THR A 189 -29.42 2.86 -8.38
CA THR A 189 -29.78 3.14 -9.79
C THR A 189 -28.83 2.41 -10.74
N THR A 190 -29.25 2.22 -12.00
CA THR A 190 -28.38 1.64 -13.03
C THR A 190 -27.13 2.48 -13.25
N GLU A 191 -27.25 3.80 -13.18
CA GLU A 191 -26.16 4.77 -13.34
C GLU A 191 -25.12 4.65 -12.21
N GLU A 192 -25.55 4.50 -10.97
CA GLU A 192 -24.66 4.31 -9.82
C GLU A 192 -23.95 2.96 -9.88
N PHE A 193 -24.69 1.91 -10.23
CA PHE A 193 -24.11 0.58 -10.44
C PHE A 193 -23.06 0.60 -11.57
N ASP A 194 -23.40 1.19 -12.72
CA ASP A 194 -22.48 1.35 -13.86
C ASP A 194 -21.23 2.16 -13.46
N TRP A 195 -21.42 3.23 -12.68
CA TRP A 195 -20.29 4.01 -12.16
C TRP A 195 -19.34 3.15 -11.32
N THR A 196 -19.88 2.40 -10.37
CA THR A 196 -19.09 1.51 -9.52
C THR A 196 -18.34 0.45 -10.36
N MET A 197 -19.04 -0.16 -11.33
CA MET A 197 -18.44 -1.16 -12.24
C MET A 197 -17.36 -0.55 -13.13
N LYS A 198 -17.59 0.62 -13.72
CA LYS A 198 -16.60 1.30 -14.56
C LYS A 198 -15.35 1.66 -13.78
N THR A 199 -15.49 2.23 -12.58
CA THR A 199 -14.36 2.63 -11.76
C THR A 199 -13.58 1.43 -11.24
N ASN A 200 -14.27 0.40 -10.72
CA ASN A 200 -13.62 -0.66 -9.96
C ASN A 200 -13.24 -1.89 -10.80
N ILE A 201 -13.87 -2.09 -11.96
CA ILE A 201 -13.67 -3.26 -12.82
C ILE A 201 -13.11 -2.89 -14.18
N TYR A 202 -13.79 -2.00 -14.92
CA TYR A 202 -13.38 -1.69 -16.28
C TYR A 202 -12.08 -0.91 -16.30
N ALA A 203 -11.90 0.07 -15.44
CA ALA A 203 -10.68 0.86 -15.37
C ALA A 203 -9.43 -0.01 -15.12
N PRO A 204 -9.37 -0.90 -14.09
CA PRO A 204 -8.25 -1.82 -13.93
C PRO A 204 -7.99 -2.69 -15.15
N PHE A 205 -9.04 -3.17 -15.82
CA PHE A 205 -8.90 -3.95 -17.05
C PHE A 205 -8.26 -3.12 -18.17
N TRP A 206 -8.73 -1.90 -18.44
CA TRP A 206 -8.18 -1.05 -19.47
C TRP A 206 -6.75 -0.62 -19.19
N ILE A 207 -6.45 -0.26 -17.93
CA ILE A 207 -5.12 0.16 -17.48
C ILE A 207 -4.13 -1.01 -17.61
N ILE A 208 -4.46 -2.21 -17.11
CA ILE A 208 -3.59 -3.37 -17.20
C ILE A 208 -3.33 -3.73 -18.67
N LYS A 209 -4.39 -3.76 -19.48
CA LYS A 209 -4.27 -4.05 -20.92
C LYS A 209 -3.34 -3.08 -21.64
N ALA A 210 -3.46 -1.78 -21.37
CA ALA A 210 -2.57 -0.77 -21.91
C ALA A 210 -1.14 -0.91 -21.36
N ALA A 211 -0.99 -1.15 -20.07
CA ALA A 211 0.31 -1.28 -19.42
C ALA A 211 1.14 -2.44 -19.97
N LEU A 212 0.52 -3.54 -20.41
CA LEU A 212 1.24 -4.71 -20.95
C LEU A 212 2.19 -4.38 -22.11
N ALA A 213 1.98 -3.28 -22.83
CA ALA A 213 2.89 -2.80 -23.89
C ALA A 213 4.24 -2.28 -23.34
N TYR A 214 4.29 -1.89 -22.09
CA TYR A 214 5.45 -1.31 -21.40
C TYR A 214 6.11 -2.27 -20.42
N LEU A 215 5.37 -3.29 -19.95
CA LEU A 215 5.83 -4.17 -18.89
C LEU A 215 6.87 -5.21 -19.38
N LYS A 216 7.96 -5.30 -18.65
CA LYS A 216 9.07 -6.23 -18.89
C LYS A 216 9.14 -7.27 -17.76
N PRO A 217 9.89 -8.37 -17.89
CA PRO A 217 10.18 -9.27 -16.78
C PRO A 217 10.68 -8.51 -15.54
N GLY A 218 10.20 -8.87 -14.35
CA GLY A 218 10.51 -8.21 -13.08
C GLY A 218 9.49 -7.15 -12.63
N VAL A 219 8.48 -6.85 -13.43
CA VAL A 219 7.40 -5.91 -13.12
C VAL A 219 6.40 -6.50 -12.12
N SER A 220 5.76 -5.63 -11.34
CA SER A 220 4.69 -5.99 -10.40
C SER A 220 3.40 -5.22 -10.70
N ILE A 221 2.28 -5.95 -10.76
CA ILE A 221 0.92 -5.42 -10.80
C ILE A 221 0.27 -5.70 -9.45
N ILE A 222 -0.33 -4.67 -8.83
CA ILE A 222 -0.96 -4.78 -7.52
C ILE A 222 -2.39 -4.25 -7.63
N GLY A 223 -3.37 -5.06 -7.19
CA GLY A 223 -4.77 -4.67 -7.11
C GLY A 223 -5.21 -4.48 -5.66
N THR A 224 -5.97 -3.43 -5.37
CA THR A 224 -6.59 -3.24 -4.06
C THR A 224 -7.97 -3.87 -4.04
N SER A 225 -8.08 -5.04 -3.40
CA SER A 225 -9.33 -5.75 -3.11
C SER A 225 -9.95 -5.21 -1.79
N SER A 226 -10.57 -6.06 -1.00
CA SER A 226 -11.17 -5.73 0.31
C SER A 226 -11.56 -7.02 1.04
N VAL A 227 -11.73 -6.95 2.36
CA VAL A 227 -12.44 -7.99 3.14
C VAL A 227 -13.87 -8.21 2.61
N GLN A 228 -14.48 -7.20 1.98
CA GLN A 228 -15.81 -7.29 1.34
C GLN A 228 -15.85 -8.29 0.18
N ALA A 229 -14.71 -8.72 -0.34
CA ALA A 229 -14.64 -9.81 -1.34
C ALA A 229 -14.95 -11.19 -0.74
N TYR A 230 -14.83 -11.34 0.58
CA TYR A 230 -14.94 -12.61 1.32
C TYR A 230 -16.13 -12.64 2.27
N ALA A 231 -16.38 -11.50 2.95
CA ALA A 231 -17.48 -11.31 3.90
C ALA A 231 -18.21 -10.01 3.58
N PRO A 232 -19.05 -10.00 2.52
CA PRO A 232 -19.77 -8.82 2.08
C PRO A 232 -20.83 -8.39 3.12
N THR A 233 -20.91 -7.06 3.37
CA THR A 233 -22.01 -6.47 4.14
C THR A 233 -23.19 -6.16 3.23
N GLU A 234 -24.39 -6.14 3.81
CA GLU A 234 -25.65 -5.94 3.08
C GLU A 234 -25.76 -4.57 2.40
N ASP A 235 -25.07 -3.56 2.92
CA ASP A 235 -25.14 -2.17 2.45
C ASP A 235 -24.11 -1.78 1.39
N LEU A 236 -23.22 -2.71 0.99
CA LEU A 236 -22.18 -2.50 -0.01
C LEU A 236 -22.31 -3.45 -1.20
N TYR A 237 -23.53 -3.70 -1.65
CA TYR A 237 -23.86 -4.71 -2.64
C TYR A 237 -23.05 -4.62 -3.94
N ASP A 238 -23.02 -3.47 -4.58
CA ASP A 238 -22.28 -3.23 -5.83
C ASP A 238 -20.76 -3.25 -5.61
N TYR A 239 -20.29 -2.58 -4.56
CA TYR A 239 -18.88 -2.53 -4.20
C TYR A 239 -18.29 -3.91 -3.91
N ALA A 240 -18.96 -4.72 -3.07
CA ALA A 240 -18.49 -6.04 -2.69
C ALA A 240 -18.29 -6.97 -3.89
N GLN A 241 -19.21 -6.93 -4.88
CA GLN A 241 -19.08 -7.66 -6.13
C GLN A 241 -17.80 -7.27 -6.87
N THR A 242 -17.49 -5.96 -6.94
CA THR A 242 -16.27 -5.51 -7.62
C THR A 242 -15.01 -5.98 -6.92
N LYS A 243 -15.02 -6.09 -5.60
CA LYS A 243 -13.85 -6.55 -4.83
C LYS A 243 -13.66 -8.08 -4.93
N ALA A 244 -14.74 -8.85 -5.01
CA ALA A 244 -14.67 -10.27 -5.35
C ALA A 244 -14.11 -10.49 -6.77
N ALA A 245 -14.58 -9.70 -7.74
CA ALA A 245 -14.05 -9.74 -9.12
C ALA A 245 -12.56 -9.34 -9.16
N THR A 246 -12.15 -8.32 -8.40
CA THR A 246 -10.73 -7.92 -8.26
C THR A 246 -9.87 -9.07 -7.75
N THR A 247 -10.30 -9.73 -6.68
CA THR A 247 -9.61 -10.93 -6.13
C THR A 247 -9.46 -12.02 -7.18
N ASN A 248 -10.49 -12.25 -7.97
CA ASN A 248 -10.49 -13.28 -9.01
C ASN A 248 -9.57 -12.93 -10.18
N TYR A 249 -9.62 -11.69 -10.71
CA TYR A 249 -8.76 -11.32 -11.83
C TYR A 249 -7.28 -11.35 -11.45
N ILE A 250 -6.91 -10.98 -10.23
CA ILE A 250 -5.53 -11.06 -9.73
C ILE A 250 -5.00 -12.50 -9.84
N LYS A 251 -5.76 -13.46 -9.33
CA LYS A 251 -5.39 -14.88 -9.38
C LYS A 251 -5.30 -15.43 -10.81
N SER A 252 -6.22 -15.04 -11.68
CA SER A 252 -6.23 -15.44 -13.09
C SER A 252 -5.07 -14.81 -13.86
N LEU A 253 -4.88 -13.49 -13.72
CA LEU A 253 -3.84 -12.75 -14.43
C LEU A 253 -2.44 -13.17 -13.99
N ALA A 254 -2.26 -13.50 -12.70
CA ALA A 254 -1.01 -14.04 -12.19
C ALA A 254 -0.56 -15.29 -12.93
N LYS A 255 -1.49 -16.23 -13.16
CA LYS A 255 -1.21 -17.47 -13.92
C LYS A 255 -0.82 -17.17 -15.37
N GLN A 256 -1.47 -16.17 -15.98
CA GLN A 256 -1.21 -15.79 -17.37
C GLN A 256 0.14 -15.07 -17.53
N LEU A 257 0.55 -14.27 -16.55
CA LEU A 257 1.73 -13.39 -16.66
C LEU A 257 2.98 -13.94 -15.96
N ALA A 258 2.87 -14.89 -15.05
CA ALA A 258 4.01 -15.52 -14.39
C ALA A 258 5.05 -16.10 -15.38
N PRO A 259 4.66 -16.79 -16.47
CA PRO A 259 5.63 -17.27 -17.47
C PRO A 259 6.38 -16.14 -18.19
N LYS A 260 5.86 -14.91 -18.13
CA LYS A 260 6.50 -13.69 -18.67
C LYS A 260 7.36 -12.95 -17.63
N GLY A 261 7.52 -13.51 -16.43
CA GLY A 261 8.27 -12.89 -15.35
C GLY A 261 7.58 -11.69 -14.71
N ILE A 262 6.25 -11.55 -14.85
CA ILE A 262 5.45 -10.46 -14.29
C ILE A 262 4.63 -11.01 -13.12
N ARG A 263 4.74 -10.36 -11.96
CA ARG A 263 4.00 -10.76 -10.76
C ARG A 263 2.70 -9.96 -10.65
N VAL A 264 1.64 -10.61 -10.22
CA VAL A 264 0.33 -9.97 -9.97
C VAL A 264 -0.17 -10.40 -8.61
N ASN A 265 -0.36 -9.46 -7.71
CA ASN A 265 -0.82 -9.70 -6.34
C ASN A 265 -1.88 -8.68 -5.93
N GLY A 266 -2.48 -8.88 -4.78
CA GLY A 266 -3.48 -7.98 -4.23
C GLY A 266 -3.29 -7.71 -2.75
N VAL A 267 -3.90 -6.61 -2.33
CA VAL A 267 -4.08 -6.24 -0.92
C VAL A 267 -5.58 -6.25 -0.63
N ALA A 268 -5.99 -6.88 0.46
CA ALA A 268 -7.38 -6.90 0.93
C ALA A 268 -7.47 -6.20 2.29
N PRO A 269 -7.72 -4.89 2.30
CA PRO A 269 -7.90 -4.13 3.53
C PRO A 269 -9.19 -4.51 4.26
N GLY A 270 -9.15 -4.45 5.60
CA GLY A 270 -10.35 -4.31 6.44
C GLY A 270 -10.80 -2.85 6.52
N PRO A 271 -11.40 -2.42 7.64
CA PRO A 271 -11.81 -1.04 7.82
C PRO A 271 -10.58 -0.14 8.00
N ILE A 272 -10.30 0.69 6.99
CA ILE A 272 -9.19 1.67 6.99
C ILE A 272 -9.76 3.08 6.98
N TRP A 273 -9.24 3.94 7.87
CA TRP A 273 -9.67 5.33 8.02
C TRP A 273 -9.22 6.18 6.84
N THR A 274 -10.11 6.44 5.89
CA THR A 274 -9.81 7.11 4.62
C THR A 274 -10.93 8.09 4.21
N ALA A 275 -10.61 9.00 3.29
CA ALA A 275 -11.58 9.93 2.69
C ALA A 275 -12.78 9.21 2.04
N LEU A 276 -12.58 8.01 1.53
CA LEU A 276 -13.63 7.16 0.97
C LEU A 276 -14.77 6.92 1.97
N GLN A 277 -14.46 6.74 3.25
CA GLN A 277 -15.45 6.42 4.28
C GLN A 277 -16.35 7.61 4.60
N VAL A 278 -15.79 8.81 4.67
CA VAL A 278 -16.53 10.05 5.00
C VAL A 278 -17.30 10.64 3.82
N SER A 279 -17.10 10.11 2.61
CA SER A 279 -17.75 10.57 1.37
C SER A 279 -18.78 9.58 0.81
N GLY A 280 -19.44 8.82 1.69
CA GLY A 280 -20.50 7.88 1.34
C GLY A 280 -20.13 6.41 1.47
N GLY A 281 -18.86 6.10 1.76
CA GLY A 281 -18.41 4.72 1.97
C GLY A 281 -18.91 4.07 3.26
N ALA A 282 -19.35 4.86 4.23
CA ALA A 282 -20.01 4.41 5.45
C ALA A 282 -21.17 5.36 5.81
N THR A 283 -22.22 4.83 6.43
CA THR A 283 -23.26 5.68 7.03
C THR A 283 -22.72 6.44 8.23
N MET A 284 -23.38 7.51 8.65
CA MET A 284 -22.93 8.32 9.80
C MET A 284 -22.81 7.48 11.07
N GLU A 285 -23.76 6.58 11.31
CA GLU A 285 -23.78 5.68 12.47
C GLU A 285 -22.59 4.72 12.43
N LYS A 286 -22.34 4.10 11.26
CA LYS A 286 -21.18 3.22 11.05
C LYS A 286 -19.86 3.98 11.15
N LEU A 287 -19.82 5.22 10.68
CA LEU A 287 -18.61 6.04 10.72
C LEU A 287 -18.19 6.38 12.15
N LYS A 288 -19.17 6.67 13.03
CA LYS A 288 -18.91 6.96 14.45
C LYS A 288 -18.23 5.78 15.15
N GLU A 289 -18.64 4.56 14.85
CA GLU A 289 -18.13 3.32 15.43
C GLU A 289 -17.15 2.60 14.48
N PHE A 290 -16.59 3.31 13.50
CA PHE A 290 -15.83 2.69 12.43
C PHE A 290 -14.61 1.94 12.96
N GLY A 291 -14.51 0.64 12.62
CA GLY A 291 -13.46 -0.26 13.06
C GLY A 291 -13.61 -0.79 14.49
N SER A 292 -14.66 -0.41 15.26
CA SER A 292 -14.88 -0.93 16.62
C SER A 292 -15.09 -2.44 16.66
N GLN A 293 -15.59 -3.03 15.59
CA GLN A 293 -15.90 -4.47 15.50
C GLN A 293 -14.67 -5.32 15.19
N THR A 294 -13.55 -4.71 14.77
CA THR A 294 -12.32 -5.49 14.58
C THR A 294 -11.80 -6.01 15.93
N PRO A 295 -11.13 -7.16 15.98
CA PRO A 295 -10.46 -7.63 17.20
C PRO A 295 -9.50 -6.60 17.83
N MET A 296 -8.88 -5.75 17.02
CA MET A 296 -8.06 -4.63 17.50
C MET A 296 -8.88 -3.47 18.07
N GLY A 297 -10.21 -3.40 17.82
CA GLY A 297 -11.13 -2.38 18.30
C GLY A 297 -10.85 -0.98 17.74
N ARG A 298 -10.25 -0.88 16.56
CA ARG A 298 -9.97 0.37 15.85
C ARG A 298 -9.88 0.14 14.34
N PRO A 299 -10.06 1.18 13.52
CA PRO A 299 -9.69 1.07 12.11
C PRO A 299 -8.18 1.06 11.97
N GLY A 300 -7.69 0.49 10.88
CA GLY A 300 -6.32 0.68 10.42
C GLY A 300 -6.12 2.06 9.83
N GLN A 301 -4.86 2.45 9.71
CA GLN A 301 -4.44 3.66 8.99
C GLN A 301 -3.83 3.28 7.64
N PRO A 302 -3.93 4.14 6.61
CA PRO A 302 -3.29 3.89 5.32
C PRO A 302 -1.81 3.53 5.44
N ALA A 303 -1.07 4.18 6.33
CA ALA A 303 0.34 3.93 6.59
C ALA A 303 0.64 2.49 7.03
N GLU A 304 -0.30 1.84 7.74
CA GLU A 304 -0.12 0.45 8.21
C GLU A 304 -0.16 -0.58 7.08
N LEU A 305 -0.64 -0.18 5.89
CA LEU A 305 -0.65 -1.03 4.69
C LEU A 305 0.50 -0.71 3.73
N ALA A 306 1.16 0.43 3.88
CA ALA A 306 2.21 0.89 2.97
C ALA A 306 3.32 -0.14 2.78
N SER A 307 3.76 -0.80 3.87
CA SER A 307 4.81 -1.84 3.83
C SER A 307 4.38 -3.06 3.00
N ILE A 308 3.09 -3.41 2.96
CA ILE A 308 2.59 -4.51 2.13
C ILE A 308 2.70 -4.14 0.65
N TYR A 309 2.30 -2.92 0.26
CA TYR A 309 2.46 -2.44 -1.12
C TYR A 309 3.93 -2.42 -1.53
N VAL A 310 4.83 -1.97 -0.65
CA VAL A 310 6.28 -1.99 -0.90
C VAL A 310 6.78 -3.42 -1.09
N GLN A 311 6.42 -4.35 -0.21
CA GLN A 311 6.80 -5.76 -0.31
C GLN A 311 6.36 -6.37 -1.64
N LEU A 312 5.12 -6.13 -2.06
CA LEU A 312 4.59 -6.68 -3.30
C LEU A 312 5.26 -6.07 -4.55
N ALA A 313 5.74 -4.84 -4.46
CA ALA A 313 6.48 -4.17 -5.52
C ALA A 313 7.95 -4.58 -5.58
N ALA A 314 8.56 -4.95 -4.45
CA ALA A 314 9.99 -5.18 -4.32
C ALA A 314 10.47 -6.50 -4.95
N ASN A 315 11.75 -6.56 -5.32
CA ASN A 315 12.35 -7.73 -5.95
C ASN A 315 12.53 -8.92 -5.00
N ASP A 316 12.62 -8.67 -3.70
CA ASP A 316 12.74 -9.71 -2.66
C ASP A 316 11.45 -10.55 -2.47
N ALA A 317 10.31 -10.08 -2.99
CA ALA A 317 9.07 -10.85 -3.06
C ALA A 317 8.93 -11.63 -4.39
N SER A 318 10.02 -12.09 -4.98
CA SER A 318 10.08 -12.67 -6.33
C SER A 318 9.20 -13.91 -6.52
N TYR A 319 8.92 -14.68 -5.47
CA TYR A 319 8.06 -15.87 -5.53
C TYR A 319 6.59 -15.60 -5.19
N ALA A 320 6.25 -14.35 -4.78
CA ALA A 320 4.88 -13.96 -4.48
C ALA A 320 4.16 -13.52 -5.76
N THR A 321 3.25 -14.35 -6.27
CA THR A 321 2.32 -14.02 -7.36
C THR A 321 1.01 -14.77 -7.19
N GLY A 322 -0.12 -14.16 -7.56
CA GLY A 322 -1.46 -14.71 -7.36
C GLY A 322 -1.94 -14.68 -5.91
N GLN A 323 -1.24 -13.97 -5.03
CA GLN A 323 -1.56 -13.87 -3.61
C GLN A 323 -2.39 -12.62 -3.32
N ILE A 324 -3.25 -12.74 -2.31
CA ILE A 324 -4.00 -11.62 -1.73
C ILE A 324 -3.56 -11.50 -0.27
N TYR A 325 -3.06 -10.34 0.12
CA TYR A 325 -2.56 -10.09 1.48
C TYR A 325 -3.57 -9.27 2.27
N GLY A 326 -4.09 -9.86 3.35
CA GLY A 326 -5.04 -9.19 4.24
C GLY A 326 -4.33 -8.27 5.24
N SER A 327 -4.99 -7.16 5.56
CA SER A 327 -4.68 -6.30 6.69
C SER A 327 -5.99 -5.77 7.26
N SER A 328 -6.54 -6.48 8.26
CA SER A 328 -7.95 -6.34 8.67
C SER A 328 -8.14 -6.21 10.18
N GLY A 329 -7.08 -5.96 10.95
CA GLY A 329 -7.20 -5.81 12.40
C GLY A 329 -7.66 -7.07 13.14
N GLY A 330 -7.42 -8.25 12.53
CA GLY A 330 -7.73 -9.56 13.13
C GLY A 330 -9.03 -10.21 12.64
N GLU A 331 -9.78 -9.60 11.71
CA GLU A 331 -11.03 -10.20 11.19
C GLU A 331 -10.83 -11.52 10.42
N GLY A 332 -9.60 -11.90 10.14
CA GLY A 332 -9.32 -13.04 9.29
C GLY A 332 -9.62 -12.75 7.81
N ASN A 333 -9.20 -13.65 6.91
CA ASN A 333 -9.28 -13.48 5.46
C ASN A 333 -8.30 -12.43 4.89
N PRO A 334 -7.83 -12.69 3.74
CA PRO A 334 -7.98 -13.77 2.79
C PRO A 334 -7.21 -15.00 3.14
#